data_55a0ca1fb36ec624b7387b9a5a6bd24b
#
_entry.id   55a0ca1fb36ec624b7387b9a5a6bd24b
#
_cell.length_a   1.000
_cell.length_b   1.000
_cell.length_c   1.000
_cell.angle_alpha   90.00
_cell.angle_beta   90.00
_cell.angle_gamma   90.00
#
_symmetry.space_group_name_H-M   'P 1'
#
loop_
_entity.id
_entity.type
_entity.pdbx_description
1 polymer ?
#
loop_
_entity_poly.entity_id
_entity_poly.type
_entity_poly.pdbx_seq_one_letter_code
_entity_poly.pdbx_strand_id
1 'polypeptide(L)'
;MSAIKNKIEINLITTGTGLMFFGLWTFIKFFLTIVFLGVEYDDNTSDEVKLIATIITIIAVAIISALFCYVGLSARAEGKGKKKSVVYLIVNGFLLFFHILIIILEAVALLFGENILTIIITMIIDATAAVLMSEVMINSIKLRKIRRHKRIMEVGYEL
;
A
#
# COMPACT_ATOMS: atom_id res chain seq x y z
N MET A 1 -12.41 3.24 -27.53
CA MET A 1 -12.82 3.19 -26.09
C MET A 1 -12.55 1.86 -25.40
N SER A 2 -12.73 0.72 -26.08
CA SER A 2 -12.44 -0.62 -25.53
C SER A 2 -10.96 -0.84 -25.17
N ALA A 3 -10.02 -0.44 -26.04
CA ALA A 3 -8.57 -0.63 -25.81
C ALA A 3 -8.05 0.12 -24.57
N ILE A 4 -8.50 1.38 -24.37
CA ILE A 4 -8.10 2.18 -23.18
C ILE A 4 -8.63 1.55 -21.90
N LYS A 5 -9.90 1.09 -21.90
CA LYS A 5 -10.49 0.40 -20.76
C LYS A 5 -9.70 -0.87 -20.42
N ASN A 6 -9.39 -1.70 -21.43
CA ASN A 6 -8.64 -2.94 -21.24
C ASN A 6 -7.24 -2.68 -20.63
N LYS A 7 -6.54 -1.64 -21.12
CA LYS A 7 -5.24 -1.23 -20.56
C LYS A 7 -5.35 -0.83 -19.08
N ILE A 8 -6.38 -0.06 -18.70
CA ILE A 8 -6.61 0.35 -17.31
C ILE A 8 -6.94 -0.87 -16.43
N GLU A 9 -7.75 -1.80 -16.92
CA GLU A 9 -8.11 -3.04 -16.20
C GLU A 9 -6.86 -3.91 -15.96
N ILE A 10 -6.01 -4.09 -16.95
CA ILE A 10 -4.74 -4.82 -16.83
C ILE A 10 -3.82 -4.14 -15.82
N ASN A 11 -3.62 -2.82 -15.95
CA ASN A 11 -2.78 -2.07 -15.00
C ASN A 11 -3.30 -2.24 -13.57
N LEU A 12 -4.61 -2.15 -13.35
CA LEU A 12 -5.20 -2.28 -12.02
C LEU A 12 -5.03 -3.69 -11.44
N ILE A 13 -5.05 -4.73 -12.28
CA ILE A 13 -4.75 -6.11 -11.86
C ILE A 13 -3.28 -6.21 -11.45
N THR A 14 -2.37 -5.68 -12.26
CA THR A 14 -0.93 -5.77 -12.03
C THR A 14 -0.51 -4.99 -10.79
N THR A 15 -0.90 -3.71 -10.69
CA THR A 15 -0.56 -2.87 -9.53
C THR A 15 -1.22 -3.36 -8.24
N GLY A 16 -2.47 -3.85 -8.31
CA GLY A 16 -3.13 -4.47 -7.17
C GLY A 16 -2.44 -5.75 -6.70
N THR A 17 -1.92 -6.56 -7.64
CA THR A 17 -1.12 -7.73 -7.31
C THR A 17 0.22 -7.31 -6.67
N GLY A 18 0.89 -6.29 -7.20
CA GLY A 18 2.11 -5.72 -6.63
C GLY A 18 1.92 -5.25 -5.19
N LEU A 19 0.84 -4.52 -4.91
CA LEU A 19 0.52 -4.08 -3.53
C LEU A 19 0.26 -5.25 -2.58
N MET A 20 -0.42 -6.29 -3.03
CA MET A 20 -0.63 -7.49 -2.22
C MET A 20 0.71 -8.15 -1.83
N PHE A 21 1.59 -8.33 -2.80
CA PHE A 21 2.93 -8.88 -2.55
C PHE A 21 3.77 -7.95 -1.67
N PHE A 22 3.66 -6.64 -1.84
CA PHE A 22 4.34 -5.68 -0.99
C PHE A 22 3.89 -5.82 0.48
N GLY A 23 2.59 -5.92 0.74
CA GLY A 23 2.07 -6.15 2.09
C GLY A 23 2.57 -7.45 2.72
N LEU A 24 2.55 -8.57 1.96
CA LEU A 24 3.09 -9.84 2.43
C LEU A 24 4.59 -9.77 2.71
N TRP A 25 5.36 -9.13 1.81
CA TRP A 25 6.79 -8.96 1.98
C TRP A 25 7.13 -8.12 3.21
N THR A 26 6.41 -7.02 3.43
CA THR A 26 6.59 -6.16 4.62
C THR A 26 6.40 -6.96 5.90
N PHE A 27 5.38 -7.81 5.98
CA PHE A 27 5.15 -8.66 7.12
C PHE A 27 6.28 -9.68 7.33
N ILE A 28 6.67 -10.39 6.25
CA ILE A 28 7.74 -11.40 6.31
C ILE A 28 9.06 -10.75 6.71
N LYS A 29 9.44 -9.62 6.09
CA LYS A 29 10.67 -8.90 6.42
C LYS A 29 10.70 -8.53 7.91
N PHE A 30 9.61 -7.95 8.40
CA PHE A 30 9.52 -7.53 9.79
C PHE A 30 9.59 -8.72 10.76
N PHE A 31 8.88 -9.81 10.46
CA PHE A 31 8.94 -11.03 11.25
C PHE A 31 10.35 -11.61 11.32
N LEU A 32 11.03 -11.70 10.19
CA LEU A 32 12.42 -12.16 10.12
C LEU A 32 13.36 -11.24 10.91
N THR A 33 13.15 -9.92 10.84
CA THR A 33 13.94 -8.96 11.62
C THR A 33 13.81 -9.22 13.12
N ILE A 34 12.61 -9.43 13.62
CA ILE A 34 12.39 -9.73 15.04
C ILE A 34 13.04 -11.07 15.43
N VAL A 35 12.89 -12.11 14.61
CA VAL A 35 13.38 -13.46 14.93
C VAL A 35 14.90 -13.53 14.91
N PHE A 36 15.55 -12.89 13.95
CA PHE A 36 17.00 -13.04 13.73
C PHE A 36 17.84 -11.92 14.35
N LEU A 37 17.34 -10.71 14.40
CA LEU A 37 18.08 -9.54 14.90
C LEU A 37 17.59 -9.08 16.27
N GLY A 38 16.38 -9.51 16.68
CA GLY A 38 15.74 -8.98 17.87
C GLY A 38 15.23 -7.55 17.66
N VAL A 39 14.72 -6.96 18.73
CA VAL A 39 14.37 -5.55 18.80
C VAL A 39 15.35 -4.90 19.77
N GLU A 40 16.13 -3.93 19.29
CA GLU A 40 17.01 -3.16 20.16
C GLU A 40 16.18 -2.25 21.05
N TYR A 41 16.39 -2.38 22.35
CA TYR A 41 15.81 -1.52 23.38
C TYR A 41 16.93 -0.92 24.21
N ASP A 42 16.67 0.22 24.82
CA ASP A 42 17.58 0.81 25.80
C ASP A 42 17.81 -0.18 26.97
N ASP A 43 19.06 -0.30 27.41
CA ASP A 43 19.48 -1.23 28.50
C ASP A 43 18.69 -1.02 29.79
N ASN A 44 18.17 0.18 30.01
CA ASN A 44 17.36 0.54 31.18
C ASN A 44 15.88 0.13 31.06
N THR A 45 15.44 -0.42 29.93
CA THR A 45 14.04 -0.80 29.72
C THR A 45 13.75 -2.16 30.37
N SER A 46 12.71 -2.24 31.20
CA SER A 46 12.30 -3.50 31.82
C SER A 46 11.84 -4.54 30.79
N ASP A 47 12.07 -5.83 31.07
CA ASP A 47 11.71 -6.91 30.15
C ASP A 47 10.20 -6.98 29.85
N GLU A 48 9.36 -6.58 30.80
CA GLU A 48 7.91 -6.49 30.60
C GLU A 48 7.55 -5.43 29.56
N VAL A 49 8.19 -4.25 29.62
CA VAL A 49 7.97 -3.16 28.65
C VAL A 49 8.47 -3.56 27.27
N LYS A 50 9.62 -4.23 27.18
CA LYS A 50 10.17 -4.77 25.93
C LYS A 50 9.19 -5.74 25.28
N LEU A 51 8.64 -6.69 26.07
CA LEU A 51 7.68 -7.67 25.59
C LEU A 51 6.40 -7.00 25.06
N ILE A 52 5.82 -6.10 25.85
CA ILE A 52 4.60 -5.37 25.46
C ILE A 52 4.83 -4.55 24.17
N ALA A 53 5.92 -3.81 24.09
CA ALA A 53 6.27 -3.03 22.92
C ALA A 53 6.45 -3.91 21.66
N THR A 54 7.12 -5.06 21.80
CA THR A 54 7.27 -6.03 20.71
C THR A 54 5.92 -6.54 20.21
N ILE A 55 5.02 -6.94 21.13
CA ILE A 55 3.67 -7.43 20.79
C ILE A 55 2.87 -6.34 20.04
N ILE A 56 2.86 -5.11 20.56
CA ILE A 56 2.16 -3.98 19.94
C ILE A 56 2.70 -3.74 18.52
N THR A 57 4.01 -3.79 18.35
CA THR A 57 4.63 -3.57 17.03
C THR A 57 4.28 -4.68 16.04
N ILE A 58 4.29 -5.95 16.47
CA ILE A 58 3.86 -7.09 15.65
C ILE A 58 2.41 -6.90 15.18
N ILE A 59 1.51 -6.54 16.11
CA ILE A 59 0.10 -6.30 15.80
C ILE A 59 -0.05 -5.14 14.81
N ALA A 60 0.65 -4.04 15.02
CA ALA A 60 0.61 -2.87 14.13
C ALA A 60 1.06 -3.23 12.70
N VAL A 61 2.19 -3.94 12.56
CA VAL A 61 2.69 -4.37 11.25
C VAL A 61 1.75 -5.36 10.59
N ALA A 62 1.16 -6.29 11.34
CA ALA A 62 0.17 -7.23 10.82
C ALA A 62 -1.07 -6.49 10.27
N ILE A 63 -1.57 -5.48 10.98
CA ILE A 63 -2.70 -4.64 10.53
C ILE A 63 -2.33 -3.89 9.25
N ILE A 64 -1.18 -3.22 9.22
CA ILE A 64 -0.73 -2.48 8.03
C ILE A 64 -0.60 -3.42 6.82
N SER A 65 0.02 -4.58 6.99
CA SER A 65 0.17 -5.59 5.95
C SER A 65 -1.18 -6.11 5.45
N ALA A 66 -2.14 -6.33 6.36
CA ALA A 66 -3.51 -6.73 6.01
C ALA A 66 -4.23 -5.64 5.20
N LEU A 67 -4.01 -4.36 5.52
CA LEU A 67 -4.57 -3.24 4.76
C LEU A 67 -3.99 -3.18 3.33
N PHE A 68 -2.69 -3.39 3.15
CA PHE A 68 -2.08 -3.51 1.81
C PHE A 68 -2.68 -4.66 1.02
N CYS A 69 -2.81 -5.84 1.63
CA CYS A 69 -3.43 -7.00 1.00
C CYS A 69 -4.90 -6.71 0.63
N TYR A 70 -5.66 -6.07 1.51
CA TYR A 70 -7.06 -5.68 1.26
C TYR A 70 -7.17 -4.73 0.06
N VAL A 71 -6.34 -3.68 0.01
CA VAL A 71 -6.31 -2.73 -1.11
C VAL A 71 -5.92 -3.44 -2.40
N GLY A 72 -4.85 -4.23 -2.38
CA GLY A 72 -4.36 -4.95 -3.54
C GLY A 72 -5.37 -5.94 -4.10
N LEU A 73 -6.00 -6.76 -3.26
CA LEU A 73 -7.06 -7.70 -3.64
C LEU A 73 -8.30 -6.99 -4.19
N SER A 74 -8.68 -5.86 -3.59
CA SER A 74 -9.83 -5.07 -4.04
C SER A 74 -9.58 -4.42 -5.39
N ALA A 75 -8.40 -3.82 -5.60
CA ALA A 75 -7.97 -3.27 -6.88
C ALA A 75 -7.93 -4.33 -7.98
N ARG A 76 -7.31 -5.48 -7.70
CA ARG A 76 -7.29 -6.63 -8.63
C ARG A 76 -8.69 -7.12 -8.98
N ALA A 77 -9.60 -7.22 -8.01
CA ALA A 77 -10.98 -7.64 -8.26
C ALA A 77 -11.75 -6.61 -9.09
N GLU A 78 -11.54 -5.29 -8.87
CA GLU A 78 -12.13 -4.24 -9.69
C GLU A 78 -11.61 -4.24 -11.13
N GLY A 79 -10.30 -4.50 -11.32
CA GLY A 79 -9.70 -4.70 -12.63
C GLY A 79 -10.30 -5.91 -13.38
N LYS A 80 -10.65 -6.97 -12.67
CA LYS A 80 -11.36 -8.14 -13.23
C LYS A 80 -12.87 -7.92 -13.46
N GLY A 81 -13.34 -6.69 -13.43
CA GLY A 81 -14.73 -6.35 -13.71
C GLY A 81 -15.68 -6.41 -12.50
N LYS A 82 -15.24 -6.86 -11.33
CA LYS A 82 -16.09 -6.91 -10.13
C LYS A 82 -16.34 -5.50 -9.58
N LYS A 83 -17.58 -5.22 -9.19
CA LYS A 83 -17.88 -3.97 -8.45
C LYS A 83 -17.24 -4.05 -7.07
N LYS A 84 -16.50 -3.01 -6.70
CA LYS A 84 -15.92 -2.85 -5.37
C LYS A 84 -16.37 -1.55 -4.70
N SER A 85 -16.44 -1.57 -3.38
CA SER A 85 -16.75 -0.39 -2.56
C SER A 85 -15.69 0.71 -2.78
N VAL A 86 -16.03 1.96 -2.47
CA VAL A 86 -15.08 3.08 -2.45
C VAL A 86 -14.13 2.99 -1.25
N VAL A 87 -14.50 2.23 -0.23
CA VAL A 87 -13.75 2.11 1.04
C VAL A 87 -12.29 1.76 0.81
N TYR A 88 -11.97 0.82 -0.09
CA TYR A 88 -10.57 0.47 -0.34
C TYR A 88 -9.75 1.63 -0.95
N LEU A 89 -10.38 2.56 -1.68
CA LEU A 89 -9.70 3.77 -2.17
C LEU A 89 -9.43 4.76 -1.05
N ILE A 90 -10.32 4.86 -0.07
CA ILE A 90 -10.11 5.69 1.13
C ILE A 90 -8.95 5.11 1.93
N VAL A 91 -8.95 3.80 2.18
CA VAL A 91 -7.84 3.10 2.86
C VAL A 91 -6.54 3.30 2.09
N ASN A 92 -6.56 3.14 0.76
CA ASN A 92 -5.38 3.39 -0.09
C ASN A 92 -4.87 4.84 0.02
N GLY A 93 -5.78 5.81 0.08
CA GLY A 93 -5.44 7.22 0.29
C GLY A 93 -4.73 7.47 1.62
N PHE A 94 -5.21 6.85 2.70
CA PHE A 94 -4.55 6.92 4.00
C PHE A 94 -3.15 6.28 3.97
N LEU A 95 -3.02 5.08 3.43
CA LEU A 95 -1.73 4.42 3.30
C LEU A 95 -0.75 5.25 2.47
N LEU A 96 -1.20 5.82 1.34
CA LEU A 96 -0.39 6.70 0.51
C LEU A 96 0.07 7.95 1.26
N PHE A 97 -0.82 8.59 2.01
CA PHE A 97 -0.48 9.75 2.82
C PHE A 97 0.63 9.45 3.84
N PHE A 98 0.52 8.33 4.57
CA PHE A 98 1.54 7.93 5.52
C PHE A 98 2.88 7.58 4.85
N HIS A 99 2.87 6.92 3.68
CA HIS A 99 4.10 6.64 2.95
C HIS A 99 4.80 7.91 2.46
N ILE A 100 4.03 8.90 1.98
CA ILE A 100 4.61 10.21 1.63
C ILE A 100 5.24 10.87 2.86
N LEU A 101 4.59 10.80 4.01
CA LEU A 101 5.12 11.34 5.26
C LEU A 101 6.43 10.63 5.67
N ILE A 102 6.47 9.30 5.58
CA ILE A 102 7.67 8.51 5.87
C ILE A 102 8.82 8.90 4.93
N ILE A 103 8.58 9.01 3.61
CA ILE A 103 9.58 9.43 2.63
C ILE A 103 10.15 10.82 2.98
N ILE A 104 9.30 11.75 3.43
CA ILE A 104 9.75 13.10 3.86
C ILE A 104 10.64 12.97 5.10
N LEU A 105 10.26 12.16 6.08
CA LEU A 105 11.06 11.93 7.29
C LEU A 105 12.41 11.26 6.97
N GLU A 106 12.43 10.29 6.07
CA GLU A 106 13.65 9.65 5.59
C GLU A 106 14.57 10.65 4.86
N ALA A 107 13.98 11.51 4.01
CA ALA A 107 14.74 12.57 3.34
C ALA A 107 15.35 13.58 4.33
N VAL A 108 14.65 13.89 5.42
CA VAL A 108 15.20 14.71 6.50
C VAL A 108 16.30 13.95 7.25
N ALA A 109 16.13 12.67 7.56
CA ALA A 109 17.13 11.84 8.23
C ALA A 109 18.45 11.74 7.45
N LEU A 110 18.41 11.77 6.10
CA LEU A 110 19.61 11.83 5.26
C LEU A 110 20.49 13.07 5.57
N LEU A 111 19.92 14.18 6.03
CA LEU A 111 20.68 15.39 6.37
C LEU A 111 21.52 15.22 7.65
N PHE A 112 21.18 14.26 8.50
CA PHE A 112 21.89 13.98 9.75
C PHE A 112 23.00 12.93 9.63
N GLY A 113 23.13 12.27 8.46
CA GLY A 113 24.32 11.51 8.06
C GLY A 113 24.49 10.12 8.69
N GLU A 114 23.55 9.63 9.48
CA GLU A 114 23.60 8.29 10.07
C GLU A 114 22.99 7.24 9.12
N ASN A 115 23.69 6.11 8.90
CA ASN A 115 23.21 4.96 8.14
C ASN A 115 22.63 5.29 6.75
N ILE A 116 23.28 6.17 6.00
CA ILE A 116 22.84 6.70 4.69
C ILE A 116 22.39 5.60 3.73
N LEU A 117 23.12 4.49 3.65
CA LEU A 117 22.78 3.38 2.74
C LEU A 117 21.42 2.74 3.10
N THR A 118 21.19 2.51 4.38
CA THR A 118 19.91 1.95 4.87
C THR A 118 18.75 2.89 4.57
N ILE A 119 18.92 4.20 4.82
CA ILE A 119 17.87 5.20 4.54
C ILE A 119 17.57 5.26 3.03
N ILE A 120 18.57 5.24 2.17
CA ILE A 120 18.34 5.23 0.71
C ILE A 120 17.57 3.98 0.28
N ILE A 121 17.90 2.80 0.80
CA ILE A 121 17.21 1.55 0.46
C ILE A 121 15.75 1.60 0.92
N THR A 122 15.47 2.03 2.15
CA THR A 122 14.10 2.16 2.66
C THR A 122 13.30 3.18 1.86
N MET A 123 13.88 4.33 1.55
CA MET A 123 13.27 5.38 0.72
C MET A 123 12.88 4.88 -0.68
N ILE A 124 13.70 4.04 -1.33
CA ILE A 124 13.37 3.42 -2.62
C ILE A 124 12.18 2.47 -2.48
N ILE A 125 12.14 1.68 -1.40
CA ILE A 125 11.04 0.75 -1.12
C ILE A 125 9.74 1.51 -0.89
N ASP A 126 9.76 2.56 -0.06
CA ASP A 126 8.57 3.36 0.26
C ASP A 126 8.10 4.19 -0.94
N ALA A 127 9.02 4.73 -1.74
CA ALA A 127 8.69 5.38 -3.01
C ALA A 127 8.01 4.41 -3.99
N THR A 128 8.49 3.16 -4.08
CA THR A 128 7.87 2.12 -4.92
C THR A 128 6.44 1.83 -4.46
N ALA A 129 6.22 1.68 -3.15
CA ALA A 129 4.88 1.50 -2.59
C ALA A 129 3.97 2.69 -2.89
N ALA A 130 4.45 3.91 -2.72
CA ALA A 130 3.70 5.14 -3.01
C ALA A 130 3.30 5.23 -4.49
N VAL A 131 4.18 4.85 -5.41
CA VAL A 131 3.87 4.78 -6.86
C VAL A 131 2.77 3.76 -7.12
N LEU A 132 2.86 2.53 -6.59
CA LEU A 132 1.83 1.50 -6.77
C LEU A 132 0.48 1.96 -6.21
N MET A 133 0.45 2.58 -5.03
CA MET A 133 -0.78 3.12 -4.41
C MET A 133 -1.38 4.25 -5.25
N SER A 134 -0.56 5.14 -5.79
CA SER A 134 -0.99 6.23 -6.68
C SER A 134 -1.59 5.68 -7.97
N GLU A 135 -0.96 4.69 -8.59
CA GLU A 135 -1.48 4.03 -9.79
C GLU A 135 -2.82 3.31 -9.53
N VAL A 136 -2.96 2.62 -8.40
CA VAL A 136 -4.24 2.01 -8.00
C VAL A 136 -5.33 3.07 -7.90
N MET A 137 -5.05 4.20 -7.25
CA MET A 137 -6.01 5.29 -7.09
C MET A 137 -6.42 5.88 -8.45
N ILE A 138 -5.45 6.25 -9.28
CA ILE A 138 -5.68 6.86 -10.59
C ILE A 138 -6.47 5.92 -11.51
N ASN A 139 -6.03 4.66 -11.62
CA ASN A 139 -6.63 3.68 -12.53
C ASN A 139 -8.05 3.30 -12.08
N SER A 140 -8.30 3.19 -10.77
CA SER A 140 -9.64 2.91 -10.24
C SER A 140 -10.61 4.06 -10.52
N ILE A 141 -10.20 5.30 -10.30
CA ILE A 141 -11.02 6.48 -10.58
C ILE A 141 -11.35 6.55 -12.08
N LYS A 142 -10.33 6.37 -12.96
CA LYS A 142 -10.53 6.36 -14.42
C LYS A 142 -11.49 5.25 -14.85
N LEU A 143 -11.32 4.03 -14.33
CA LEU A 143 -12.17 2.88 -14.67
C LEU A 143 -13.63 3.12 -14.26
N ARG A 144 -13.86 3.66 -13.07
CA ARG A 144 -15.20 4.01 -12.58
C ARG A 144 -15.86 5.09 -13.42
N LYS A 145 -15.10 6.12 -13.85
CA LYS A 145 -15.59 7.17 -14.75
C LYS A 145 -16.04 6.61 -16.10
N ILE A 146 -15.22 5.71 -16.70
CA ILE A 146 -15.56 5.04 -17.97
C ILE A 146 -16.82 4.18 -17.84
N ARG A 147 -16.92 3.38 -16.76
CA ARG A 147 -18.10 2.53 -16.51
C ARG A 147 -19.37 3.33 -16.27
N ARG A 148 -19.25 4.48 -15.59
CA ARG A 148 -20.40 5.40 -15.37
C ARG A 148 -20.87 6.01 -16.68
N HIS A 149 -19.95 6.48 -17.52
CA HIS A 149 -20.28 7.09 -18.81
C HIS A 149 -20.98 6.09 -19.75
N LYS A 150 -20.46 4.84 -19.81
CA LYS A 150 -21.10 3.78 -20.61
C LYS A 150 -22.54 3.50 -20.16
N ARG A 151 -22.79 3.45 -18.87
CA ARG A 151 -24.16 3.22 -18.31
C ARG A 151 -25.13 4.35 -18.67
N ILE A 152 -24.68 5.61 -18.64
CA ILE A 152 -25.50 6.76 -19.01
C ILE A 152 -25.90 6.70 -20.49
N MET A 153 -24.97 6.31 -21.37
CA MET A 153 -25.26 6.14 -22.78
C MET A 153 -26.25 5.01 -23.07
N GLU A 154 -26.13 3.87 -22.39
CA GLU A 154 -27.03 2.72 -22.54
C GLU A 154 -28.48 3.09 -22.14
N VAL A 155 -28.66 3.80 -21.02
CA VAL A 155 -29.98 4.26 -20.58
C VAL A 155 -30.59 5.35 -21.48
N GLY A 156 -29.74 6.20 -22.08
CA GLY A 156 -30.20 7.27 -22.98
C GLY A 156 -30.66 6.79 -24.36
N TYR A 157 -30.40 5.55 -24.74
CA TYR A 157 -30.90 4.94 -25.99
C TYR A 157 -32.21 4.15 -25.80
N GLU A 158 -32.67 3.94 -24.54
CA GLU A 158 -33.91 3.25 -24.22
C GLU A 158 -35.12 4.19 -24.03
N LEU A 159 -34.91 5.51 -24.17
CA LEU A 159 -35.93 6.56 -24.16
C LEU A 159 -36.12 7.19 -25.55
#